data_ec44044f827cc6e5bc496bcfaf94fbd9
#
_entry.id   ec44044f827cc6e5bc496bcfaf94fbd9
#
_cell.length_a   1.000
_cell.length_b   1.000
_cell.length_c   1.000
_cell.angle_alpha   90.00
_cell.angle_beta   90.00
_cell.angle_gamma   90.00
#
_symmetry.space_group_name_H-M   'P 1'
#
loop_
_entity.id
_entity.type
_entity.pdbx_description
1 polymer ?
#
loop_
_entity_poly.entity_id
_entity_poly.type
_entity_poly.pdbx_seq_one_letter_code
_entity_poly.pdbx_strand_id
1 'polypeptide(L)'
;MVLKLYHYIGEKHFKFSNNVVSIHKTSEQPCRFQINIENGTHYLCNKVIVASTIDTIRKLLPMPIYNDIEGQPFLRLYAKFSKKSIPIMKEYVTGYTIVPGPLQKIIPMDPDNGVYMIAYNDNKNALALKSHLKNTAENREIYEMLLEKSLGIPNDTLHIIALKDFYWPIGTHYYKPLNKELYSSREDFIDKAQHPEKGVLVVGEAISINQGWTEGALESVKAVLTKKWIETNC
;
A
#
# COMPACT_ATOMS: atom_id res chain seq x y z
N MET A 1 0.82 6.45 -14.88
CA MET A 1 -0.58 6.00 -14.86
C MET A 1 -1.48 7.00 -14.15
N VAL A 2 -1.27 7.31 -12.87
CA VAL A 2 -2.14 8.21 -12.06
C VAL A 2 -2.38 9.58 -12.70
N LEU A 3 -1.34 10.29 -13.16
CA LEU A 3 -1.47 11.58 -13.83
C LEU A 3 -2.31 11.52 -15.12
N LYS A 4 -2.20 10.43 -15.89
CA LYS A 4 -3.03 10.24 -17.10
C LYS A 4 -4.51 10.07 -16.74
N LEU A 5 -4.82 9.33 -15.68
CA LEU A 5 -6.18 9.18 -15.17
C LEU A 5 -6.74 10.50 -14.64
N TYR A 6 -5.94 11.25 -13.89
CA TYR A 6 -6.30 12.57 -13.39
C TYR A 6 -6.72 13.52 -14.52
N HIS A 7 -5.89 13.65 -15.58
CA HIS A 7 -6.22 14.49 -16.73
C HIS A 7 -7.41 13.96 -17.53
N TYR A 8 -7.56 12.63 -17.66
CA TYR A 8 -8.68 12.01 -18.35
C TYR A 8 -10.02 12.26 -17.64
N ILE A 9 -10.06 12.15 -16.31
CA ILE A 9 -11.26 12.39 -15.50
C ILE A 9 -11.58 13.89 -15.41
N GLY A 10 -10.56 14.73 -15.40
CA GLY A 10 -10.66 16.19 -15.30
C GLY A 10 -10.54 16.72 -13.88
N GLU A 11 -9.73 17.74 -13.71
CA GLU A 11 -9.31 18.32 -12.43
C GLU A 11 -10.48 18.75 -11.52
N LYS A 12 -11.58 19.25 -12.11
CA LYS A 12 -12.78 19.69 -11.39
C LYS A 12 -13.43 18.62 -10.51
N HIS A 13 -13.16 17.35 -10.81
CA HIS A 13 -13.69 16.21 -10.06
C HIS A 13 -12.82 15.79 -8.87
N PHE A 14 -11.68 16.43 -8.67
CA PHE A 14 -10.76 16.14 -7.57
C PHE A 14 -10.75 17.26 -6.53
N LYS A 15 -10.69 16.90 -5.27
CA LYS A 15 -10.55 17.81 -4.13
C LYS A 15 -9.33 17.37 -3.32
N PHE A 16 -8.15 17.83 -3.72
CA PHE A 16 -6.91 17.57 -3.00
C PHE A 16 -6.88 18.32 -1.66
N SER A 17 -6.03 17.87 -0.76
CA SER A 17 -5.88 18.46 0.59
C SER A 17 -7.19 18.49 1.40
N ASN A 18 -8.10 17.57 1.10
CA ASN A 18 -9.35 17.38 1.80
C ASN A 18 -9.32 16.04 2.55
N ASN A 19 -8.70 16.02 3.72
CA ASN A 19 -8.65 14.83 4.57
C ASN A 19 -10.01 14.57 5.19
N VAL A 20 -10.67 13.47 4.82
CA VAL A 20 -11.96 13.06 5.37
C VAL A 20 -11.76 12.53 6.78
N VAL A 21 -12.45 13.09 7.74
CA VAL A 21 -12.36 12.69 9.15
C VAL A 21 -13.54 11.89 9.65
N SER A 22 -14.71 12.05 9.04
CA SER A 22 -15.91 11.25 9.37
C SER A 22 -16.94 11.24 8.26
N ILE A 23 -17.78 10.22 8.28
CA ILE A 23 -18.94 10.03 7.42
C ILE A 23 -20.14 9.81 8.33
N HIS A 24 -21.18 10.63 8.19
CA HIS A 24 -22.40 10.54 8.99
C HIS A 24 -23.63 10.48 8.09
N LYS A 25 -24.65 9.77 8.55
CA LYS A 25 -25.98 9.93 7.95
C LYS A 25 -26.53 11.31 8.28
N THR A 26 -27.21 11.90 7.31
CA THR A 26 -27.90 13.18 7.50
C THR A 26 -29.39 13.06 7.24
N SER A 27 -30.18 13.89 7.91
CA SER A 27 -31.61 14.09 7.61
C SER A 27 -31.86 15.13 6.52
N GLU A 28 -30.82 15.82 6.05
CA GLU A 28 -30.92 16.84 5.02
C GLU A 28 -31.26 16.22 3.65
N GLN A 29 -32.47 16.52 3.17
CA GLN A 29 -32.92 16.05 1.86
C GLN A 29 -32.37 16.94 0.72
N PRO A 30 -32.01 16.36 -0.42
CA PRO A 30 -32.13 14.96 -0.83
C PRO A 30 -30.94 14.07 -0.44
N CYS A 31 -29.97 14.62 0.30
CA CYS A 31 -28.71 13.92 0.63
C CYS A 31 -28.88 12.96 1.81
N ARG A 32 -28.08 11.88 1.81
CA ARG A 32 -28.06 10.84 2.84
C ARG A 32 -26.88 10.92 3.78
N PHE A 33 -25.76 11.40 3.26
CA PHE A 33 -24.48 11.39 3.96
C PHE A 33 -23.88 12.78 3.98
N GLN A 34 -23.27 13.12 5.11
CA GLN A 34 -22.41 14.26 5.31
C GLN A 34 -20.96 13.76 5.50
N ILE A 35 -20.08 14.23 4.64
CA ILE A 35 -18.65 13.93 4.65
C ILE A 35 -17.92 15.10 5.27
N ASN A 36 -17.36 14.93 6.46
CA ASN A 36 -16.64 15.99 7.16
C ASN A 36 -15.14 15.95 6.84
N ILE A 37 -14.59 17.12 6.61
CA ILE A 37 -13.19 17.34 6.27
C ILE A 37 -12.48 17.96 7.48
N GLU A 38 -11.20 17.64 7.65
CA GLU A 38 -10.36 18.07 8.76
C GLU A 38 -10.30 19.60 8.91
N ASN A 39 -10.42 20.36 7.82
CA ASN A 39 -10.44 21.82 7.81
C ASN A 39 -11.78 22.44 8.24
N GLY A 40 -12.76 21.64 8.69
CA GLY A 40 -14.07 22.07 9.13
C GLY A 40 -15.12 22.21 8.02
N THR A 41 -14.77 22.02 6.75
CA THR A 41 -15.74 21.98 5.66
C THR A 41 -16.46 20.63 5.62
N HIS A 42 -17.61 20.56 4.94
CA HIS A 42 -18.32 19.31 4.70
C HIS A 42 -18.92 19.24 3.31
N TYR A 43 -19.18 18.02 2.85
CA TYR A 43 -19.88 17.73 1.61
C TYR A 43 -21.11 16.87 1.87
N LEU A 44 -22.19 17.15 1.16
CA LEU A 44 -23.42 16.35 1.21
C LEU A 44 -23.51 15.48 -0.04
N CYS A 45 -23.89 14.22 0.12
CA CYS A 45 -24.01 13.28 -0.98
C CYS A 45 -25.02 12.16 -0.70
N ASN A 46 -25.45 11.46 -1.75
CA ASN A 46 -26.38 10.33 -1.63
C ASN A 46 -25.66 8.98 -1.54
N LYS A 47 -24.43 8.93 -2.02
CA LYS A 47 -23.62 7.69 -2.08
C LYS A 47 -22.17 7.98 -1.75
N VAL A 48 -21.53 7.03 -1.10
CA VAL A 48 -20.13 7.12 -0.71
C VAL A 48 -19.40 5.87 -1.19
N ILE A 49 -18.22 6.07 -1.77
CA ILE A 49 -17.27 4.99 -2.05
C ILE A 49 -16.02 5.26 -1.22
N VAL A 50 -15.68 4.34 -0.32
CA VAL A 50 -14.46 4.42 0.48
C VAL A 50 -13.40 3.53 -0.16
N ALA A 51 -12.31 4.14 -0.63
CA ALA A 51 -11.16 3.46 -1.25
C ALA A 51 -9.89 3.88 -0.50
N SER A 52 -9.61 3.23 0.61
CA SER A 52 -8.52 3.64 1.51
C SER A 52 -7.85 2.45 2.20
N THR A 53 -6.83 2.71 3.03
CA THR A 53 -6.21 1.69 3.89
C THR A 53 -7.17 1.28 5.00
N ILE A 54 -6.96 0.09 5.57
CA ILE A 54 -7.85 -0.48 6.58
C ILE A 54 -8.01 0.42 7.82
N ASP A 55 -6.97 1.10 8.26
CA ASP A 55 -7.05 2.00 9.43
C ASP A 55 -7.97 3.20 9.15
N THR A 56 -7.93 3.73 7.95
CA THR A 56 -8.86 4.78 7.52
C THR A 56 -10.28 4.26 7.40
N ILE A 57 -10.46 3.04 6.84
CA ILE A 57 -11.78 2.40 6.75
C ILE A 57 -12.38 2.21 8.15
N ARG A 58 -11.62 1.66 9.10
CA ARG A 58 -12.05 1.49 10.49
C ARG A 58 -12.44 2.80 11.17
N LYS A 59 -11.69 3.88 10.88
CA LYS A 59 -11.98 5.22 11.42
C LYS A 59 -13.27 5.81 10.85
N LEU A 60 -13.47 5.67 9.54
CA LEU A 60 -14.63 6.24 8.84
C LEU A 60 -15.90 5.40 9.02
N LEU A 61 -15.74 4.07 9.09
CA LEU A 61 -16.80 3.06 9.19
C LEU A 61 -16.45 2.08 10.32
N PRO A 62 -16.75 2.40 11.59
CA PRO A 62 -16.32 1.60 12.75
C PRO A 62 -17.17 0.32 12.91
N MET A 63 -17.07 -0.60 11.95
CA MET A 63 -17.78 -1.87 11.94
C MET A 63 -16.85 -3.03 12.31
N PRO A 64 -17.33 -4.02 13.10
CA PRO A 64 -16.52 -5.15 13.56
C PRO A 64 -15.88 -5.97 12.45
N ILE A 65 -16.54 -6.09 11.28
CA ILE A 65 -16.03 -6.85 10.13
C ILE A 65 -14.64 -6.39 9.68
N TYR A 66 -14.34 -5.10 9.79
CA TYR A 66 -13.04 -4.55 9.39
C TYR A 66 -11.90 -4.90 10.36
N ASN A 67 -12.20 -5.45 11.54
CA ASN A 67 -11.19 -5.94 12.48
C ASN A 67 -10.54 -7.25 12.00
N ASP A 68 -11.12 -7.93 11.02
CA ASP A 68 -10.59 -9.15 10.42
C ASP A 68 -9.67 -8.91 9.21
N ILE A 69 -9.33 -7.64 8.96
CA ILE A 69 -8.39 -7.21 7.92
C ILE A 69 -7.24 -6.48 8.59
N GLU A 70 -6.00 -6.87 8.31
CA GLU A 70 -4.81 -6.21 8.85
C GLU A 70 -3.99 -5.54 7.76
N GLY A 71 -3.50 -4.35 8.08
CA GLY A 71 -2.47 -3.68 7.28
C GLY A 71 -1.09 -4.14 7.65
N GLN A 72 -0.19 -4.26 6.69
CA GLN A 72 1.20 -4.62 6.93
C GLN A 72 2.16 -3.62 6.31
N PRO A 73 3.30 -3.35 6.97
CA PRO A 73 4.30 -2.44 6.44
C PRO A 73 4.96 -3.00 5.19
N PHE A 74 5.40 -2.09 4.34
CA PHE A 74 6.06 -2.39 3.08
C PHE A 74 7.25 -1.47 2.88
N LEU A 75 8.37 -2.01 2.38
CA LEU A 75 9.60 -1.29 2.15
C LEU A 75 10.16 -1.55 0.75
N ARG A 76 10.55 -0.47 0.07
CA ARG A 76 11.47 -0.46 -1.05
C ARG A 76 12.66 0.42 -0.69
N LEU A 77 13.85 -0.16 -0.59
CA LEU A 77 15.08 0.56 -0.29
C LEU A 77 16.02 0.48 -1.49
N TYR A 78 16.49 1.62 -1.92
CA TYR A 78 17.41 1.76 -3.04
C TYR A 78 18.77 2.20 -2.52
N ALA A 79 19.82 1.67 -3.15
CA ALA A 79 21.20 2.11 -2.95
C ALA A 79 21.84 2.50 -4.26
N LYS A 80 22.73 3.51 -4.18
CA LYS A 80 23.66 3.84 -5.25
C LYS A 80 25.08 3.47 -4.77
N PHE A 81 25.75 2.66 -5.56
CA PHE A 81 27.10 2.15 -5.28
C PHE A 81 28.18 3.02 -5.90
N SER A 82 29.36 3.01 -5.26
CA SER A 82 30.57 3.63 -5.80
C SER A 82 31.02 2.96 -7.11
N LYS A 83 31.79 3.69 -7.90
CA LYS A 83 32.33 3.14 -9.18
C LYS A 83 33.11 1.84 -9.00
N LYS A 84 33.80 1.66 -7.86
CA LYS A 84 34.55 0.43 -7.54
C LYS A 84 33.65 -0.75 -7.26
N SER A 85 32.48 -0.54 -6.65
CA SER A 85 31.53 -1.59 -6.29
C SER A 85 30.60 -2.00 -7.47
N ILE A 86 30.49 -1.17 -8.51
CA ILE A 86 29.61 -1.46 -9.67
C ILE A 86 29.95 -2.80 -10.34
N PRO A 87 31.21 -3.11 -10.70
CA PRO A 87 31.52 -4.41 -11.33
C PRO A 87 31.15 -5.59 -10.44
N ILE A 88 31.39 -5.47 -9.14
CA ILE A 88 31.08 -6.50 -8.14
C ILE A 88 29.57 -6.72 -8.07
N MET A 89 28.79 -5.67 -7.92
CA MET A 89 27.34 -5.78 -7.90
C MET A 89 26.77 -6.39 -9.18
N LYS A 90 27.33 -6.08 -10.34
CA LYS A 90 26.94 -6.68 -11.63
C LYS A 90 27.23 -8.17 -11.70
N GLU A 91 28.32 -8.62 -11.10
CA GLU A 91 28.70 -10.04 -11.05
C GLU A 91 27.74 -10.84 -10.17
N TYR A 92 27.42 -10.33 -8.96
CA TYR A 92 26.61 -11.05 -7.97
C TYR A 92 25.09 -10.86 -8.14
N VAL A 93 24.65 -9.77 -8.76
CA VAL A 93 23.23 -9.43 -8.95
C VAL A 93 22.91 -9.20 -10.42
N THR A 94 22.78 -10.29 -11.17
CA THR A 94 22.49 -10.25 -12.61
C THR A 94 21.00 -10.03 -12.94
N GLY A 95 20.12 -10.19 -11.97
CA GLY A 95 18.67 -10.06 -12.12
C GLY A 95 17.96 -10.02 -10.77
N TYR A 96 16.69 -10.39 -10.79
CA TYR A 96 15.91 -10.53 -9.56
C TYR A 96 16.51 -11.60 -8.66
N THR A 97 17.11 -11.19 -7.54
CA THR A 97 17.90 -12.04 -6.66
C THR A 97 17.22 -12.17 -5.31
N ILE A 98 16.92 -13.38 -4.87
CA ILE A 98 16.39 -13.68 -3.55
C ILE A 98 17.55 -13.99 -2.62
N VAL A 99 17.60 -13.31 -1.46
CA VAL A 99 18.66 -13.46 -0.47
C VAL A 99 18.10 -13.78 0.91
N PRO A 100 18.85 -14.46 1.77
CA PRO A 100 18.45 -14.67 3.17
C PRO A 100 18.47 -13.36 3.97
N GLY A 101 17.79 -13.37 5.12
CA GLY A 101 17.77 -12.25 6.05
C GLY A 101 16.78 -11.13 5.66
N PRO A 102 16.94 -9.93 6.25
CA PRO A 102 15.92 -8.88 6.16
C PRO A 102 15.83 -8.18 4.80
N LEU A 103 16.85 -8.32 3.91
CA LEU A 103 16.81 -7.72 2.58
C LEU A 103 15.83 -8.44 1.65
N GLN A 104 15.72 -9.76 1.74
CA GLN A 104 14.87 -10.68 0.98
C GLN A 104 15.10 -10.66 -0.53
N LYS A 105 15.06 -9.49 -1.16
CA LYS A 105 15.07 -9.36 -2.61
C LYS A 105 15.93 -8.17 -3.03
N ILE A 106 16.85 -8.43 -3.97
CA ILE A 106 17.70 -7.40 -4.58
C ILE A 106 17.38 -7.36 -6.06
N ILE A 107 17.18 -6.17 -6.61
CA ILE A 107 16.75 -5.98 -8.00
C ILE A 107 17.63 -4.92 -8.66
N PRO A 108 18.32 -5.22 -9.79
CA PRO A 108 19.04 -4.21 -10.54
C PRO A 108 18.05 -3.22 -11.18
N MET A 109 18.24 -1.93 -10.95
CA MET A 109 17.40 -0.87 -11.49
C MET A 109 18.10 -0.12 -12.63
N ASP A 110 19.34 0.29 -12.39
CA ASP A 110 20.26 0.88 -13.35
C ASP A 110 21.69 0.42 -12.98
N PRO A 111 22.04 -0.82 -13.30
CA PRO A 111 23.31 -1.41 -12.88
C PRO A 111 24.54 -0.73 -13.49
N ASP A 112 24.42 -0.06 -14.64
CA ASP A 112 25.52 0.68 -15.26
C ASP A 112 25.90 1.91 -14.44
N ASN A 113 24.93 2.53 -13.79
CA ASN A 113 25.12 3.64 -12.88
C ASN A 113 25.16 3.21 -11.40
N GLY A 114 25.19 1.89 -11.12
CA GLY A 114 25.28 1.33 -9.78
C GLY A 114 24.03 1.51 -8.92
N VAL A 115 22.85 1.57 -9.52
CA VAL A 115 21.58 1.73 -8.81
C VAL A 115 20.86 0.39 -8.69
N TYR A 116 20.60 0.00 -7.45
CA TYR A 116 19.90 -1.25 -7.12
C TYR A 116 18.81 -0.97 -6.09
N MET A 117 17.68 -1.68 -6.20
CA MET A 117 16.76 -1.85 -5.09
C MET A 117 17.33 -2.96 -4.21
N ILE A 118 17.87 -2.62 -3.04
CA ILE A 118 18.60 -3.54 -2.16
C ILE A 118 17.74 -4.21 -1.12
N ALA A 119 16.51 -3.74 -0.93
CA ALA A 119 15.49 -4.44 -0.15
C ALA A 119 14.12 -4.18 -0.78
N TYR A 120 13.40 -5.28 -0.99
CA TYR A 120 12.00 -5.28 -1.39
C TYR A 120 11.28 -6.29 -0.51
N ASN A 121 10.63 -5.78 0.54
CA ASN A 121 10.08 -6.63 1.59
C ASN A 121 8.85 -6.02 2.26
N ASP A 122 8.20 -6.84 3.04
CA ASP A 122 7.02 -6.50 3.81
C ASP A 122 7.11 -7.01 5.25
N ASN A 123 6.08 -6.71 6.04
CA ASN A 123 5.81 -7.22 7.38
C ASN A 123 7.05 -7.12 8.31
N LYS A 124 7.44 -8.22 8.97
CA LYS A 124 8.52 -8.23 9.96
C LYS A 124 9.87 -7.76 9.43
N ASN A 125 10.17 -8.03 8.15
CA ASN A 125 11.44 -7.62 7.56
C ASN A 125 11.46 -6.13 7.22
N ALA A 126 10.35 -5.56 6.77
CA ALA A 126 10.21 -4.12 6.62
C ALA A 126 10.31 -3.39 7.98
N LEU A 127 9.72 -3.96 9.05
CA LEU A 127 9.83 -3.44 10.40
C LEU A 127 11.27 -3.51 10.93
N ALA A 128 11.99 -4.61 10.69
CA ALA A 128 13.37 -4.79 11.13
C ALA A 128 14.33 -3.73 10.57
N LEU A 129 14.07 -3.25 9.35
CA LEU A 129 14.91 -2.23 8.70
C LEU A 129 14.46 -0.79 8.96
N LYS A 130 13.29 -0.58 9.56
CA LYS A 130 12.66 0.74 9.72
C LYS A 130 13.55 1.80 10.38
N SER A 131 14.36 1.43 11.36
CA SER A 131 15.27 2.33 12.08
C SER A 131 16.48 2.79 11.26
N HIS A 132 16.79 2.09 10.16
CA HIS A 132 18.02 2.28 9.35
C HIS A 132 17.77 2.87 7.96
N LEU A 133 16.63 3.54 7.73
CA LEU A 133 16.25 4.02 6.38
C LEU A 133 16.89 5.33 5.98
N LYS A 134 17.36 6.15 6.94
CA LYS A 134 17.99 7.43 6.64
C LYS A 134 19.34 7.25 5.92
N ASN A 135 19.63 8.12 4.97
CA ASN A 135 20.92 8.12 4.26
C ASN A 135 22.04 8.71 5.13
N THR A 136 22.50 7.97 6.13
CA THR A 136 23.64 8.27 6.99
C THR A 136 24.82 7.35 6.66
N ALA A 137 26.04 7.71 7.05
CA ALA A 137 27.22 6.86 6.87
C ALA A 137 27.02 5.51 7.58
N GLU A 138 26.59 5.54 8.85
CA GLU A 138 26.30 4.37 9.67
C GLU A 138 25.30 3.41 8.99
N ASN A 139 24.17 3.94 8.50
CA ASN A 139 23.19 3.09 7.83
C ASN A 139 23.72 2.51 6.51
N ARG A 140 24.54 3.25 5.76
CA ARG A 140 25.18 2.70 4.56
C ARG A 140 26.09 1.52 4.89
N GLU A 141 26.93 1.63 5.93
CA GLU A 141 27.80 0.55 6.42
C GLU A 141 26.99 -0.68 6.85
N ILE A 142 25.87 -0.49 7.55
CA ILE A 142 24.95 -1.59 7.91
C ILE A 142 24.46 -2.34 6.66
N TYR A 143 24.04 -1.60 5.62
CA TYR A 143 23.58 -2.24 4.38
C TYR A 143 24.70 -2.85 3.55
N GLU A 144 25.91 -2.29 3.56
CA GLU A 144 27.10 -2.90 2.96
C GLU A 144 27.35 -4.28 3.59
N MET A 145 27.42 -4.37 4.92
CA MET A 145 27.59 -5.63 5.64
C MET A 145 26.43 -6.63 5.36
N LEU A 146 25.20 -6.15 5.35
CA LEU A 146 24.05 -7.04 5.08
C LEU A 146 24.08 -7.60 3.66
N LEU A 147 24.47 -6.80 2.66
CA LEU A 147 24.60 -7.22 1.27
C LEU A 147 25.75 -8.20 1.10
N GLU A 148 26.94 -7.88 1.62
CA GLU A 148 28.12 -8.72 1.56
C GLU A 148 27.83 -10.10 2.15
N LYS A 149 27.25 -10.14 3.36
CA LYS A 149 26.84 -11.37 4.02
C LYS A 149 25.80 -12.15 3.21
N SER A 150 24.79 -11.47 2.68
CA SER A 150 23.68 -12.12 1.97
C SER A 150 24.06 -12.66 0.61
N LEU A 151 25.02 -12.02 -0.05
CA LEU A 151 25.50 -12.38 -1.39
C LEU A 151 26.77 -13.24 -1.35
N GLY A 152 27.40 -13.42 -0.19
CA GLY A 152 28.68 -14.14 -0.07
C GLY A 152 29.87 -13.33 -0.61
N ILE A 153 29.78 -12.02 -0.60
CA ILE A 153 30.85 -11.08 -0.98
C ILE A 153 31.78 -10.93 0.23
N PRO A 154 33.12 -10.83 0.05
CA PRO A 154 34.05 -10.55 1.16
C PRO A 154 33.70 -9.22 1.85
N ASN A 155 33.91 -9.16 3.16
CA ASN A 155 33.66 -7.94 3.95
C ASN A 155 34.50 -6.76 3.41
N ASP A 156 34.02 -5.52 3.64
CA ASP A 156 34.66 -4.26 3.26
C ASP A 156 34.91 -4.12 1.75
N THR A 157 34.13 -4.81 0.95
CA THR A 157 34.24 -4.81 -0.54
C THR A 157 33.27 -3.82 -1.17
N LEU A 158 32.05 -3.73 -0.64
CA LEU A 158 31.02 -2.86 -1.18
C LEU A 158 31.10 -1.47 -0.55
N HIS A 159 30.75 -0.46 -1.34
CA HIS A 159 30.63 0.91 -0.85
C HIS A 159 29.40 1.61 -1.42
N ILE A 160 28.47 1.96 -0.55
CA ILE A 160 27.23 2.67 -0.85
C ILE A 160 27.46 4.16 -0.69
N ILE A 161 27.18 4.94 -1.72
CA ILE A 161 27.31 6.41 -1.69
C ILE A 161 26.00 7.12 -1.37
N ALA A 162 24.84 6.47 -1.59
CA ALA A 162 23.55 7.04 -1.24
C ALA A 162 22.49 5.93 -1.00
N LEU A 163 21.55 6.24 -0.11
CA LEU A 163 20.35 5.45 0.15
C LEU A 163 19.10 6.28 -0.13
N LYS A 164 18.06 5.64 -0.64
CA LYS A 164 16.73 6.21 -0.77
C LYS A 164 15.68 5.16 -0.43
N ASP A 165 14.84 5.46 0.55
CA ASP A 165 13.75 4.60 0.98
C ASP A 165 12.39 5.07 0.50
N PHE A 166 11.49 4.10 0.42
CA PHE A 166 10.05 4.27 0.40
C PHE A 166 9.47 3.26 1.38
N TYR A 167 9.08 3.76 2.54
CA TYR A 167 8.46 2.97 3.60
C TYR A 167 7.00 3.36 3.77
N TRP A 168 6.12 2.37 3.68
CA TRP A 168 4.70 2.54 3.95
C TRP A 168 4.34 1.78 5.23
N PRO A 169 3.80 2.46 6.27
CA PRO A 169 3.32 1.77 7.48
C PRO A 169 2.24 0.74 7.18
N ILE A 170 1.37 1.04 6.20
CA ILE A 170 0.40 0.14 5.60
C ILE A 170 0.59 0.22 4.09
N GLY A 171 1.28 -0.76 3.52
CA GLY A 171 1.55 -0.84 2.09
C GLY A 171 0.71 -1.90 1.39
N THR A 172 0.33 -2.94 2.12
CA THR A 172 -0.57 -4.01 1.68
C THR A 172 -1.44 -4.48 2.85
N HIS A 173 -2.41 -5.34 2.55
CA HIS A 173 -3.32 -5.89 3.56
C HIS A 173 -3.34 -7.41 3.50
N TYR A 174 -3.82 -8.04 4.58
CA TYR A 174 -4.13 -9.46 4.61
C TYR A 174 -5.35 -9.72 5.48
N TYR A 175 -6.07 -10.78 5.17
CA TYR A 175 -7.20 -11.24 5.96
C TYR A 175 -6.73 -12.13 7.11
N LYS A 176 -7.31 -11.93 8.29
CA LYS A 176 -7.22 -12.90 9.39
C LYS A 176 -7.87 -14.23 8.99
N PRO A 177 -7.61 -15.33 9.72
CA PRO A 177 -8.34 -16.56 9.54
C PRO A 177 -9.84 -16.33 9.53
N LEU A 178 -10.57 -16.96 8.60
CA LEU A 178 -12.01 -16.78 8.45
C LEU A 178 -12.76 -17.28 9.68
N ASN A 179 -13.57 -16.42 10.27
CA ASN A 179 -14.54 -16.87 11.28
C ASN A 179 -15.73 -17.54 10.60
N LYS A 180 -15.73 -18.89 10.60
CA LYS A 180 -16.76 -19.71 9.93
C LYS A 180 -18.13 -19.69 10.63
N GLU A 181 -18.22 -19.14 11.85
CA GLU A 181 -19.50 -18.95 12.54
C GLU A 181 -20.24 -17.72 11.99
N LEU A 182 -19.51 -16.72 11.47
CA LEU A 182 -20.09 -15.48 10.94
C LEU A 182 -20.16 -15.44 9.42
N TYR A 183 -19.28 -16.18 8.73
CA TYR A 183 -19.14 -16.10 7.28
C TYR A 183 -19.01 -17.48 6.67
N SER A 184 -19.83 -17.75 5.65
CA SER A 184 -19.85 -19.05 4.95
C SER A 184 -18.58 -19.29 4.11
N SER A 185 -17.99 -18.24 3.58
CA SER A 185 -16.76 -18.28 2.77
C SER A 185 -16.03 -16.94 2.82
N ARG A 186 -14.83 -16.89 2.21
CA ARG A 186 -14.08 -15.64 2.08
C ARG A 186 -14.80 -14.65 1.16
N GLU A 187 -15.46 -15.12 0.15
CA GLU A 187 -16.27 -14.31 -0.78
C GLU A 187 -17.48 -13.69 -0.05
N ASP A 188 -18.17 -14.45 0.81
CA ASP A 188 -19.25 -13.94 1.66
C ASP A 188 -18.77 -12.84 2.61
N PHE A 189 -17.60 -13.03 3.24
CA PHE A 189 -16.95 -12.01 4.05
C PHE A 189 -16.66 -10.74 3.24
N ILE A 190 -16.06 -10.90 2.05
CA ILE A 190 -15.68 -9.76 1.18
C ILE A 190 -16.94 -9.02 0.74
N ASP A 191 -17.97 -9.71 0.29
CA ASP A 191 -19.23 -9.09 -0.13
C ASP A 191 -19.86 -8.25 1.00
N LYS A 192 -19.93 -8.80 2.22
CA LYS A 192 -20.41 -8.06 3.39
C LYS A 192 -19.53 -6.87 3.75
N ALA A 193 -18.22 -7.01 3.62
CA ALA A 193 -17.27 -5.90 3.89
C ALA A 193 -17.34 -4.80 2.83
N GLN A 194 -17.65 -5.15 1.57
CA GLN A 194 -17.84 -4.19 0.48
C GLN A 194 -19.18 -3.44 0.58
N HIS A 195 -20.20 -4.02 1.21
CA HIS A 195 -21.54 -3.46 1.34
C HIS A 195 -21.93 -3.19 2.79
N PRO A 196 -21.20 -2.31 3.52
CA PRO A 196 -21.44 -2.08 4.95
C PRO A 196 -22.84 -1.55 5.25
N GLU A 197 -23.36 -0.70 4.37
CA GLU A 197 -24.71 -0.17 4.47
C GLU A 197 -25.23 0.35 3.10
N LYS A 198 -26.55 0.55 3.02
CA LYS A 198 -27.17 1.06 1.78
C LYS A 198 -26.62 2.43 1.42
N GLY A 199 -26.08 2.58 0.21
CA GLY A 199 -25.46 3.81 -0.30
C GLY A 199 -23.97 3.95 -0.01
N VAL A 200 -23.35 3.01 0.70
CA VAL A 200 -21.90 2.99 0.94
C VAL A 200 -21.29 1.74 0.31
N LEU A 201 -20.21 1.94 -0.42
CA LEU A 201 -19.32 0.86 -0.88
C LEU A 201 -17.93 1.05 -0.31
N VAL A 202 -17.30 -0.06 0.04
CA VAL A 202 -15.86 -0.10 0.34
C VAL A 202 -15.16 -0.90 -0.76
N VAL A 203 -14.13 -0.31 -1.36
CA VAL A 203 -13.39 -0.90 -2.48
C VAL A 203 -11.89 -0.70 -2.31
N GLY A 204 -11.11 -1.33 -3.14
CA GLY A 204 -9.66 -1.22 -3.15
C GLY A 204 -8.97 -2.51 -2.72
N GLU A 205 -7.66 -2.48 -2.65
CA GLU A 205 -6.82 -3.65 -2.35
C GLU A 205 -7.14 -4.24 -0.96
N ALA A 206 -7.46 -3.41 0.03
CA ALA A 206 -7.80 -3.85 1.39
C ALA A 206 -9.00 -4.81 1.42
N ILE A 207 -9.95 -4.66 0.51
CA ILE A 207 -11.19 -5.46 0.39
C ILE A 207 -11.20 -6.18 -0.96
N SER A 208 -10.14 -6.86 -1.29
CA SER A 208 -9.97 -7.58 -2.55
C SER A 208 -9.74 -9.05 -2.30
N ILE A 209 -10.21 -9.92 -3.21
CA ILE A 209 -9.83 -11.33 -3.18
C ILE A 209 -8.34 -11.53 -3.48
N ASN A 210 -7.74 -10.61 -4.23
CA ASN A 210 -6.34 -10.60 -4.62
C ASN A 210 -5.61 -9.43 -3.94
N GLN A 211 -5.46 -9.50 -2.60
CA GLN A 211 -4.74 -8.47 -1.85
C GLN A 211 -3.27 -8.37 -2.28
N GLY A 212 -2.67 -7.20 -2.12
CA GLY A 212 -1.27 -6.90 -2.48
C GLY A 212 -1.05 -6.49 -3.94
N TRP A 213 -2.11 -6.45 -4.78
CA TRP A 213 -2.00 -6.17 -6.21
C TRP A 213 -2.96 -5.08 -6.68
N THR A 214 -2.53 -4.30 -7.68
CA THR A 214 -3.36 -3.28 -8.32
C THR A 214 -4.56 -3.90 -9.03
N GLU A 215 -4.39 -5.07 -9.64
CA GLU A 215 -5.44 -5.84 -10.30
C GLU A 215 -6.57 -6.16 -9.33
N GLY A 216 -6.24 -6.64 -8.13
CA GLY A 216 -7.23 -6.93 -7.10
C GLY A 216 -7.99 -5.68 -6.65
N ALA A 217 -7.30 -4.54 -6.52
CA ALA A 217 -7.97 -3.27 -6.24
C ALA A 217 -8.99 -2.90 -7.32
N LEU A 218 -8.65 -3.06 -8.60
CA LEU A 218 -9.56 -2.79 -9.73
C LEU A 218 -10.70 -3.81 -9.81
N GLU A 219 -10.43 -5.10 -9.57
CA GLU A 219 -11.44 -6.15 -9.50
C GLU A 219 -12.48 -5.88 -8.41
N SER A 220 -12.04 -5.40 -7.24
CA SER A 220 -12.94 -5.05 -6.14
C SER A 220 -13.94 -3.95 -6.53
N VAL A 221 -13.50 -2.96 -7.30
CA VAL A 221 -14.37 -1.90 -7.85
C VAL A 221 -15.35 -2.49 -8.86
N LYS A 222 -14.84 -3.28 -9.83
CA LYS A 222 -15.66 -3.90 -10.90
C LYS A 222 -16.74 -4.80 -10.35
N ALA A 223 -16.47 -5.51 -9.25
CA ALA A 223 -17.42 -6.42 -8.63
C ALA A 223 -18.68 -5.70 -8.11
N VAL A 224 -18.54 -4.51 -7.52
CA VAL A 224 -19.63 -3.85 -6.79
C VAL A 224 -20.15 -2.57 -7.44
N LEU A 225 -19.34 -1.86 -8.22
CA LEU A 225 -19.74 -0.60 -8.88
C LEU A 225 -20.51 -0.90 -10.18
N THR A 226 -21.75 -1.35 -10.03
CA THR A 226 -22.63 -1.69 -11.14
C THR A 226 -23.46 -0.49 -11.59
N LYS A 227 -23.93 -0.51 -12.86
CA LYS A 227 -24.89 0.49 -13.37
C LYS A 227 -26.11 0.59 -12.45
N LYS A 228 -26.65 -0.55 -12.00
CA LYS A 228 -27.76 -0.60 -11.05
C LYS A 228 -27.44 0.17 -9.76
N TRP A 229 -26.25 -0.02 -9.15
CA TRP A 229 -25.87 0.71 -7.94
C TRP A 229 -25.76 2.21 -8.19
N ILE A 230 -25.21 2.63 -9.35
CA ILE A 230 -25.06 4.04 -9.72
C ILE A 230 -26.43 4.72 -9.90
N GLU A 231 -27.38 4.07 -10.57
CA GLU A 231 -28.67 4.63 -10.95
C GLU A 231 -29.74 4.51 -9.87
N THR A 232 -29.60 3.55 -8.92
CA THR A 232 -30.59 3.37 -7.86
C THR A 232 -30.58 4.60 -6.95
N ASN A 233 -31.70 5.29 -6.85
CA ASN A 233 -31.90 6.32 -5.84
C ASN A 233 -31.82 5.67 -4.46
N CYS A 234 -30.97 6.19 -3.62
CA CYS A 234 -30.79 5.69 -2.25
C CYS A 234 -31.97 6.07 -1.39
#